data_e6d81cba9c4b0434072f511091d3fbf6
#
_entry.id   e6d81cba9c4b0434072f511091d3fbf6
#
_cell.length_a   1.000
_cell.length_b   1.000
_cell.length_c   1.000
_cell.angle_alpha   90.00
_cell.angle_beta   90.00
_cell.angle_gamma   90.00
#
_symmetry.space_group_name_H-M   'P 1'
#
loop_
_entity.id
_entity.type
_entity.pdbx_description
1 polymer ?
#
loop_
_entity_poly.entity_id
_entity_poly.type
_entity_poly.pdbx_seq_one_letter_code
_entity_poly.pdbx_strand_id
1 'polypeptide(L)'
;MAELTIRPEEIRDALDNFVQNYEPETAVREEVGTVVTSGDGIAHVEGLPSAMANELLRFENGTMGIALNLEERQIGVVVLGDSDGIDEGSTVRGTGEVLSVPVGEGYLGRVVDAMGNPVDGLGEIKGVEGRRALEIQAAGVMDRQEVREPLQTGLKAIDSMIPIGRGQRQLIIGDRKTGKTAIAIDTIINQKGNWESGDPQKQVRCIYVAIGQKGSTVAEVKGALEKAGAMEYTTIVHAPASDPAGFKYIAPYAGSAIGQHWMYQGKHVLIIFDDLTKQAEAYRAMSLLLRRPPGREAYPGDVFYLHSRLLERCAKLSDDLGGGSMTGLPIIETKANDVSAFIPTNVISITDGQIFLQSDLFNANQRPAVDVGISVSRVGGAAQIKAMKSVAGTLKISLAQYRDMQAFAMFASDLDDTSRRQLDRGARLMELLKQGQFSPYPVEEQVISVWGGTTGKFDGVPVGDVLRFEGDVLEYLRSHSNVLTTIRETGKFDDEAKDAAAAAFEEVKKGFKTSDGKMLAGHEEFSPMADEDIDQAKIVRAKKG
;
A
#
# COMPACT_ATOMS: atom_id res chain seq x y z
N MET A 1 34.80 -53.55 50.20
CA MET A 1 33.82 -52.45 50.37
C MET A 1 34.66 -51.19 50.50
N ALA A 2 34.62 -50.30 49.49
CA ALA A 2 35.33 -49.02 49.58
C ALA A 2 34.43 -48.06 50.36
N GLU A 3 34.85 -47.61 51.54
CA GLU A 3 34.18 -46.54 52.27
C GLU A 3 34.33 -45.26 51.50
N LEU A 4 33.20 -44.74 51.07
CA LEU A 4 33.08 -43.38 50.50
C LEU A 4 33.18 -42.38 51.65
N THR A 5 34.36 -41.87 51.91
CA THR A 5 34.62 -40.77 52.86
C THR A 5 34.37 -39.47 52.10
N ILE A 6 33.14 -38.91 52.19
CA ILE A 6 32.82 -37.58 51.70
C ILE A 6 33.47 -36.59 52.67
N ARG A 7 34.37 -35.75 52.17
CA ARG A 7 35.02 -34.70 52.96
C ARG A 7 34.06 -33.52 53.19
N PRO A 8 34.04 -32.92 54.37
CA PRO A 8 33.18 -31.76 54.66
C PRO A 8 33.38 -30.59 53.68
N GLU A 9 34.58 -30.46 53.12
CA GLU A 9 34.96 -29.45 52.14
C GLU A 9 34.25 -29.68 50.79
N GLU A 10 34.13 -30.93 50.34
CA GLU A 10 33.44 -31.30 49.10
C GLU A 10 31.92 -31.03 49.17
N ILE A 11 31.34 -31.18 50.37
CA ILE A 11 29.93 -30.83 50.61
C ILE A 11 29.74 -29.31 50.57
N ARG A 12 30.69 -28.57 51.15
CA ARG A 12 30.65 -27.11 51.16
C ARG A 12 30.81 -26.55 49.76
N ASP A 13 31.77 -27.02 48.98
CA ASP A 13 32.01 -26.60 47.59
C ASP A 13 30.82 -26.96 46.67
N ALA A 14 30.21 -28.12 46.88
CA ALA A 14 28.98 -28.50 46.15
C ALA A 14 27.78 -27.64 46.52
N LEU A 15 27.64 -27.25 47.80
CA LEU A 15 26.57 -26.32 48.26
C LEU A 15 26.81 -24.89 47.76
N ASP A 16 28.05 -24.41 47.80
CA ASP A 16 28.39 -23.08 47.30
C ASP A 16 28.20 -23.01 45.78
N ASN A 17 28.59 -24.04 45.03
CA ASN A 17 28.26 -24.13 43.58
C ASN A 17 26.76 -24.22 43.31
N PHE A 18 26.00 -24.95 44.11
CA PHE A 18 24.56 -25.04 43.98
C PHE A 18 23.91 -23.70 44.29
N VAL A 19 24.34 -22.99 45.32
CA VAL A 19 23.80 -21.65 45.69
C VAL A 19 24.19 -20.59 44.67
N GLN A 20 25.39 -20.62 44.11
CA GLN A 20 25.84 -19.68 43.07
C GLN A 20 25.17 -19.91 41.71
N ASN A 21 24.80 -21.15 41.39
CA ASN A 21 24.11 -21.52 40.15
C ASN A 21 22.63 -21.77 40.36
N TYR A 22 22.11 -21.52 41.57
CA TYR A 22 20.69 -21.59 41.85
C TYR A 22 20.01 -20.35 41.24
N GLU A 23 19.62 -20.43 39.96
CA GLU A 23 18.54 -19.63 39.43
C GLU A 23 17.25 -20.20 40.04
N PRO A 24 16.54 -19.45 40.92
CA PRO A 24 15.23 -19.89 41.34
C PRO A 24 14.41 -20.05 40.06
N GLU A 25 14.01 -21.28 39.72
CA GLU A 25 12.84 -21.45 38.88
C GLU A 25 11.78 -20.64 39.59
N THR A 26 11.55 -19.40 39.13
CA THR A 26 10.33 -18.72 39.38
C THR A 26 9.28 -19.68 38.83
N ALA A 27 8.73 -20.50 39.70
CA ALA A 27 7.52 -21.23 39.43
C ALA A 27 6.51 -20.14 39.07
N VAL A 28 6.41 -19.82 37.79
CA VAL A 28 5.32 -19.03 37.23
C VAL A 28 4.11 -19.86 37.68
N ARG A 29 3.39 -19.38 38.69
CA ARG A 29 2.13 -19.99 39.05
C ARG A 29 1.26 -19.78 37.85
N GLU A 30 1.14 -20.81 37.02
CA GLU A 30 0.19 -20.81 35.93
C GLU A 30 -1.20 -20.60 36.55
N GLU A 31 -1.74 -19.42 36.36
CA GLU A 31 -3.12 -19.17 36.75
C GLU A 31 -4.03 -20.00 35.84
N VAL A 32 -4.96 -20.67 36.48
CA VAL A 32 -5.92 -21.52 35.79
C VAL A 32 -7.30 -20.92 35.96
N GLY A 33 -7.91 -20.57 34.84
CA GLY A 33 -9.30 -20.11 34.78
C GLY A 33 -10.21 -21.16 34.19
N THR A 34 -11.50 -20.85 34.17
CA THR A 34 -12.56 -21.71 33.65
C THR A 34 -13.37 -20.93 32.62
N VAL A 35 -13.73 -21.61 31.51
CA VAL A 35 -14.65 -21.05 30.51
C VAL A 35 -16.07 -21.05 31.08
N VAL A 36 -16.68 -19.88 31.10
CA VAL A 36 -18.08 -19.69 31.56
C VAL A 36 -19.06 -19.85 30.40
N THR A 37 -18.72 -19.25 29.25
CA THR A 37 -19.49 -19.39 28.02
C THR A 37 -18.54 -19.38 26.83
N SER A 38 -18.85 -20.13 25.78
CA SER A 38 -18.12 -20.16 24.52
C SER A 38 -19.09 -20.16 23.35
N GLY A 39 -18.76 -19.44 22.28
CA GLY A 39 -19.52 -19.45 21.02
C GLY A 39 -19.00 -18.42 20.04
N ASP A 40 -19.14 -18.71 18.75
CA ASP A 40 -18.78 -17.80 17.64
C ASP A 40 -17.34 -17.25 17.66
N GLY A 41 -16.39 -18.02 18.21
CA GLY A 41 -14.98 -17.59 18.31
C GLY A 41 -14.68 -16.65 19.49
N ILE A 42 -15.62 -16.52 20.44
CA ILE A 42 -15.46 -15.77 21.69
C ILE A 42 -15.66 -16.73 22.86
N ALA A 43 -14.84 -16.60 23.89
CA ALA A 43 -15.03 -17.26 25.18
C ALA A 43 -15.03 -16.22 26.31
N HIS A 44 -15.89 -16.42 27.30
CA HIS A 44 -15.85 -15.68 28.59
C HIS A 44 -15.22 -16.59 29.63
N VAL A 45 -14.20 -16.08 30.30
CA VAL A 45 -13.36 -16.83 31.23
C VAL A 45 -13.36 -16.16 32.59
N GLU A 46 -13.40 -16.95 33.65
CA GLU A 46 -13.23 -16.51 35.03
C GLU A 46 -11.99 -17.15 35.66
N GLY A 47 -11.48 -16.55 36.74
CA GLY A 47 -10.40 -17.16 37.54
C GLY A 47 -8.97 -16.80 37.13
N LEU A 48 -8.78 -15.77 36.30
CA LEU A 48 -7.48 -15.26 35.88
C LEU A 48 -7.29 -13.78 36.31
N PRO A 49 -7.14 -13.50 37.61
CA PRO A 49 -7.13 -12.11 38.13
C PRO A 49 -5.87 -11.32 37.68
N SER A 50 -4.77 -11.99 37.30
CA SER A 50 -3.54 -11.34 36.89
C SER A 50 -3.40 -11.19 35.38
N ALA A 51 -4.42 -11.62 34.60
CA ALA A 51 -4.36 -11.56 33.14
C ALA A 51 -4.20 -10.13 32.64
N MET A 52 -3.30 -9.95 31.68
CA MET A 52 -3.02 -8.67 31.05
C MET A 52 -3.87 -8.46 29.78
N ALA A 53 -4.10 -7.22 29.41
CA ALA A 53 -4.71 -6.90 28.11
C ALA A 53 -3.80 -7.41 26.97
N ASN A 54 -4.41 -8.07 25.98
CA ASN A 54 -3.72 -8.72 24.86
C ASN A 54 -2.80 -9.88 25.27
N GLU A 55 -2.96 -10.43 26.47
CA GLU A 55 -2.27 -11.65 26.88
C GLU A 55 -2.78 -12.85 26.08
N LEU A 56 -1.85 -13.74 25.72
CA LEU A 56 -2.16 -15.05 25.17
C LEU A 56 -2.66 -15.99 26.29
N LEU A 57 -3.81 -16.57 26.06
CA LEU A 57 -4.39 -17.60 26.92
C LEU A 57 -4.39 -18.93 26.16
N ARG A 58 -4.13 -20.02 26.87
CA ARG A 58 -4.13 -21.37 26.29
C ARG A 58 -5.29 -22.17 26.82
N PHE A 59 -6.16 -22.62 25.92
CA PHE A 59 -7.26 -23.53 26.25
C PHE A 59 -6.77 -24.97 26.38
N GLU A 60 -7.58 -25.82 27.00
CA GLU A 60 -7.26 -27.23 27.28
C GLU A 60 -7.00 -28.05 25.99
N ASN A 61 -7.71 -27.73 24.91
CA ASN A 61 -7.50 -28.33 23.58
C ASN A 61 -6.23 -27.85 22.86
N GLY A 62 -5.44 -26.95 23.49
CA GLY A 62 -4.23 -26.34 22.90
C GLY A 62 -4.48 -25.11 22.05
N THR A 63 -5.73 -24.74 21.77
CA THR A 63 -6.05 -23.52 21.05
C THR A 63 -5.65 -22.29 21.85
N MET A 64 -5.17 -21.25 21.16
CA MET A 64 -4.78 -19.98 21.77
C MET A 64 -5.95 -18.98 21.73
N GLY A 65 -6.00 -18.08 22.68
CA GLY A 65 -6.92 -16.95 22.69
C GLY A 65 -6.25 -15.66 23.15
N ILE A 66 -6.85 -14.54 22.86
CA ILE A 66 -6.38 -13.21 23.28
C ILE A 66 -7.37 -12.64 24.31
N ALA A 67 -6.86 -12.23 25.47
CA ALA A 67 -7.60 -11.48 26.46
C ALA A 67 -7.87 -10.06 25.94
N LEU A 68 -9.07 -9.81 25.39
CA LEU A 68 -9.39 -8.54 24.74
C LEU A 68 -10.23 -7.61 25.64
N ASN A 69 -11.09 -8.17 26.49
CA ASN A 69 -11.96 -7.41 27.38
C ASN A 69 -11.74 -7.88 28.82
N LEU A 70 -11.15 -7.01 29.64
CA LEU A 70 -10.92 -7.30 31.06
C LEU A 70 -12.00 -6.64 31.89
N GLU A 71 -12.88 -7.45 32.44
CA GLU A 71 -13.94 -7.02 33.37
C GLU A 71 -13.62 -7.50 34.80
N GLU A 72 -14.31 -6.96 35.80
CA GLU A 72 -14.03 -7.26 37.19
C GLU A 72 -14.10 -8.78 37.53
N ARG A 73 -14.98 -9.51 36.87
CA ARG A 73 -15.20 -10.93 37.12
C ARG A 73 -14.91 -11.85 35.96
N GLN A 74 -14.97 -11.33 34.76
CA GLN A 74 -14.85 -12.11 33.53
C GLN A 74 -13.87 -11.47 32.58
N ILE A 75 -13.22 -12.31 31.76
CA ILE A 75 -12.37 -11.89 30.70
C ILE A 75 -13.01 -12.32 29.37
N GLY A 76 -13.24 -11.37 28.49
CA GLY A 76 -13.66 -11.65 27.12
C GLY A 76 -12.45 -12.03 26.27
N VAL A 77 -12.43 -13.26 25.80
CA VAL A 77 -11.31 -13.86 25.06
C VAL A 77 -11.72 -14.09 23.61
N VAL A 78 -10.91 -13.62 22.67
CA VAL A 78 -11.04 -13.94 21.26
C VAL A 78 -10.23 -15.19 20.96
N VAL A 79 -10.90 -16.25 20.49
CA VAL A 79 -10.25 -17.51 20.16
C VAL A 79 -9.50 -17.40 18.84
N LEU A 80 -8.23 -17.78 18.84
CA LEU A 80 -7.36 -17.82 17.67
C LEU A 80 -7.23 -19.25 17.14
N GLY A 81 -8.23 -19.71 16.45
CA GLY A 81 -8.27 -21.05 15.89
C GLY A 81 -9.68 -21.65 15.95
N ASP A 82 -9.72 -22.98 15.89
CA ASP A 82 -10.95 -23.73 16.02
C ASP A 82 -11.46 -23.64 17.47
N SER A 83 -12.74 -23.35 17.63
CA SER A 83 -13.42 -23.34 18.92
C SER A 83 -13.96 -24.70 19.34
N ASP A 84 -13.80 -25.74 18.50
CA ASP A 84 -14.24 -27.10 18.83
C ASP A 84 -13.51 -27.62 20.08
N GLY A 85 -14.28 -28.10 21.05
CA GLY A 85 -13.74 -28.56 22.33
C GLY A 85 -13.44 -27.46 23.34
N ILE A 86 -13.87 -26.22 23.10
CA ILE A 86 -13.88 -25.14 24.11
C ILE A 86 -15.31 -25.02 24.61
N ASP A 87 -15.65 -25.85 25.59
CA ASP A 87 -16.98 -25.92 26.18
C ASP A 87 -17.04 -25.19 27.52
N GLU A 88 -18.24 -24.91 28.01
CA GLU A 88 -18.46 -24.42 29.36
C GLU A 88 -17.85 -25.38 30.41
N GLY A 89 -17.05 -24.86 31.32
CA GLY A 89 -16.28 -25.64 32.29
C GLY A 89 -14.87 -26.06 31.81
N SER A 90 -14.50 -25.85 30.55
CA SER A 90 -13.14 -26.11 30.04
C SER A 90 -12.11 -25.27 30.77
N THR A 91 -10.92 -25.83 30.92
CA THR A 91 -9.79 -25.17 31.57
C THR A 91 -9.08 -24.20 30.60
N VAL A 92 -8.71 -23.03 31.08
CA VAL A 92 -7.87 -22.09 30.37
C VAL A 92 -6.72 -21.61 31.26
N ARG A 93 -5.52 -21.42 30.67
CA ARG A 93 -4.32 -21.03 31.41
C ARG A 93 -3.80 -19.70 30.90
N GLY A 94 -3.44 -18.81 31.82
CA GLY A 94 -2.66 -17.61 31.52
C GLY A 94 -1.24 -18.02 31.11
N THR A 95 -0.70 -17.40 30.07
CA THR A 95 0.68 -17.62 29.66
C THR A 95 1.65 -16.59 30.25
N GLY A 96 1.15 -15.46 30.74
CA GLY A 96 1.94 -14.31 31.15
C GLY A 96 2.64 -13.60 29.97
N GLU A 97 2.34 -14.00 28.73
CA GLU A 97 2.96 -13.43 27.52
C GLU A 97 1.94 -12.63 26.73
N VAL A 98 2.32 -11.41 26.35
CA VAL A 98 1.54 -10.59 25.42
C VAL A 98 1.73 -11.12 24.00
N LEU A 99 0.66 -11.10 23.22
CA LEU A 99 0.68 -11.56 21.83
C LEU A 99 1.83 -10.92 21.02
N SER A 100 2.69 -11.76 20.49
CA SER A 100 3.87 -11.38 19.71
C SER A 100 4.05 -12.28 18.51
N VAL A 101 4.75 -11.78 17.48
CA VAL A 101 5.12 -12.56 16.30
C VAL A 101 6.64 -12.64 16.18
N PRO A 102 7.17 -13.75 15.65
CA PRO A 102 8.58 -13.83 15.31
C PRO A 102 8.89 -12.89 14.13
N VAL A 103 10.10 -12.30 14.13
CA VAL A 103 10.55 -11.28 13.16
C VAL A 103 11.98 -11.56 12.72
N GLY A 104 12.36 -11.10 11.55
CA GLY A 104 13.71 -11.25 11.01
C GLY A 104 13.74 -11.25 9.47
N GLU A 105 14.94 -11.25 8.89
CA GLU A 105 15.14 -11.27 7.43
C GLU A 105 14.61 -12.55 6.77
N GLY A 106 14.51 -13.66 7.52
CA GLY A 106 13.95 -14.91 7.01
C GLY A 106 12.49 -14.86 6.56
N TYR A 107 11.80 -13.77 6.86
CA TYR A 107 10.40 -13.55 6.43
C TYR A 107 10.29 -13.09 4.96
N LEU A 108 11.36 -12.59 4.35
CA LEU A 108 11.38 -12.23 2.94
C LEU A 108 11.15 -13.47 2.06
N GLY A 109 10.31 -13.32 1.05
CA GLY A 109 9.94 -14.41 0.16
C GLY A 109 8.89 -15.39 0.70
N ARG A 110 8.38 -15.17 1.92
CA ARG A 110 7.51 -16.12 2.62
C ARG A 110 6.05 -15.66 2.66
N VAL A 111 5.16 -16.65 2.75
CA VAL A 111 3.74 -16.44 3.05
C VAL A 111 3.48 -17.00 4.45
N VAL A 112 2.97 -16.16 5.33
CA VAL A 112 2.71 -16.49 6.73
C VAL A 112 1.29 -16.18 7.15
N ASP A 113 0.81 -16.82 8.20
CA ASP A 113 -0.46 -16.49 8.85
C ASP A 113 -0.35 -15.23 9.74
N ALA A 114 -1.43 -14.87 10.38
CA ALA A 114 -1.48 -13.72 11.29
C ALA A 114 -0.68 -13.93 12.60
N MET A 115 -0.22 -15.13 12.89
CA MET A 115 0.66 -15.47 14.02
C MET A 115 2.15 -15.51 13.61
N GLY A 116 2.45 -15.33 12.32
CA GLY A 116 3.79 -15.42 11.76
C GLY A 116 4.25 -16.84 11.41
N ASN A 117 3.35 -17.84 11.43
CA ASN A 117 3.69 -19.20 11.02
C ASN A 117 3.68 -19.32 9.50
N PRO A 118 4.61 -20.10 8.90
CA PRO A 118 4.63 -20.28 7.45
C PRO A 118 3.45 -21.12 6.98
N VAL A 119 2.78 -20.65 5.90
CA VAL A 119 1.65 -21.36 5.25
C VAL A 119 1.93 -21.65 3.76
N ASP A 120 3.15 -21.39 3.31
CA ASP A 120 3.59 -21.55 1.91
C ASP A 120 4.10 -22.95 1.55
N GLY A 121 4.17 -23.86 2.52
CA GLY A 121 4.70 -25.21 2.32
C GLY A 121 6.23 -25.31 2.22
N LEU A 122 6.96 -24.22 2.45
CA LEU A 122 8.43 -24.17 2.36
C LEU A 122 9.15 -24.54 3.67
N GLY A 123 8.39 -25.03 4.66
CA GLY A 123 8.92 -25.42 5.97
C GLY A 123 9.21 -24.24 6.90
N GLU A 124 9.90 -24.49 7.99
CA GLU A 124 10.21 -23.49 9.01
C GLU A 124 10.99 -22.31 8.47
N ILE A 125 10.74 -21.12 9.03
CA ILE A 125 11.44 -19.89 8.66
C ILE A 125 12.80 -19.87 9.35
N LYS A 126 13.86 -19.86 8.55
CA LYS A 126 15.24 -19.68 9.00
C LYS A 126 15.57 -18.18 9.03
N GLY A 127 16.39 -17.74 10.00
CA GLY A 127 16.75 -16.33 10.12
C GLY A 127 15.72 -15.51 10.90
N VAL A 128 15.06 -16.14 11.87
CA VAL A 128 14.31 -15.45 12.92
C VAL A 128 15.31 -14.78 13.85
N GLU A 129 15.15 -13.47 14.05
CA GLU A 129 16.07 -12.64 14.86
C GLU A 129 15.50 -12.31 16.24
N GLY A 130 14.21 -12.57 16.46
CA GLY A 130 13.55 -12.33 17.73
C GLY A 130 12.03 -12.38 17.62
N ARG A 131 11.37 -11.89 18.65
CA ARG A 131 9.91 -11.72 18.68
C ARG A 131 9.55 -10.26 18.96
N ARG A 132 8.45 -9.81 18.39
CA ARG A 132 7.95 -8.44 18.58
C ARG A 132 6.46 -8.46 18.93
N ALA A 133 6.08 -7.74 19.98
CA ALA A 133 4.67 -7.62 20.37
C ALA A 133 3.86 -6.99 19.23
N LEU A 134 2.60 -7.42 19.08
CA LEU A 134 1.72 -6.87 18.06
C LEU A 134 1.27 -5.44 18.39
N GLU A 135 0.97 -5.19 19.65
CA GLU A 135 0.55 -3.88 20.14
C GLU A 135 1.78 -3.13 20.69
N ILE A 136 2.30 -2.24 19.88
CA ILE A 136 3.44 -1.39 20.22
C ILE A 136 3.05 0.06 19.95
N GLN A 137 3.43 0.94 20.85
CA GLN A 137 3.25 2.37 20.66
C GLN A 137 4.06 2.85 19.44
N ALA A 138 3.46 3.75 18.64
CA ALA A 138 4.14 4.38 17.53
C ALA A 138 5.29 5.27 18.02
N ALA A 139 6.28 5.52 17.15
CA ALA A 139 7.38 6.44 17.42
C ALA A 139 6.85 7.83 17.81
N GLY A 140 7.47 8.46 18.80
CA GLY A 140 7.10 9.80 19.27
C GLY A 140 7.43 10.88 18.26
N VAL A 141 7.02 12.13 18.54
CA VAL A 141 7.28 13.26 17.64
C VAL A 141 8.77 13.53 17.47
N MET A 142 9.55 13.39 18.55
CA MET A 142 11.01 13.60 18.52
C MET A 142 11.77 12.49 17.78
N ASP A 143 11.16 11.32 17.65
CA ASP A 143 11.74 10.16 17.00
C ASP A 143 11.53 10.15 15.48
N ARG A 144 10.80 11.13 14.95
CA ARG A 144 10.42 11.24 13.53
C ARG A 144 11.14 12.40 12.85
N GLN A 145 11.31 12.25 11.54
CA GLN A 145 11.71 13.33 10.66
C GLN A 145 10.71 13.52 9.51
N GLU A 146 10.86 14.63 8.80
CA GLU A 146 10.00 14.93 7.65
C GLU A 146 10.16 13.92 6.51
N VAL A 147 9.05 13.63 5.85
CA VAL A 147 9.01 12.79 4.66
C VAL A 147 9.47 13.61 3.45
N ARG A 148 10.62 13.26 2.88
CA ARG A 148 11.22 13.96 1.72
C ARG A 148 11.69 13.02 0.61
N GLU A 149 11.89 11.74 0.91
CA GLU A 149 12.36 10.75 -0.03
C GLU A 149 11.18 10.13 -0.78
N PRO A 150 11.22 10.04 -2.12
CA PRO A 150 10.13 9.44 -2.88
C PRO A 150 10.04 7.93 -2.67
N LEU A 151 8.81 7.41 -2.57
CA LEU A 151 8.47 6.02 -2.82
C LEU A 151 7.70 5.98 -4.13
N GLN A 152 8.35 5.59 -5.21
CA GLN A 152 7.75 5.59 -6.53
C GLN A 152 6.88 4.35 -6.73
N THR A 153 5.65 4.58 -7.22
CA THR A 153 4.69 3.51 -7.48
C THR A 153 4.88 2.88 -8.87
N GLY A 154 5.56 3.58 -9.77
CA GLY A 154 5.68 3.20 -11.17
C GLY A 154 4.45 3.56 -11.99
N LEU A 155 3.48 4.27 -11.42
CA LEU A 155 2.25 4.69 -12.07
C LEU A 155 2.30 6.20 -12.37
N LYS A 156 2.27 6.55 -13.66
CA LYS A 156 2.38 7.94 -14.13
C LYS A 156 1.39 8.88 -13.45
N ALA A 157 0.14 8.45 -13.31
CA ALA A 157 -0.92 9.25 -12.69
C ALA A 157 -0.66 9.55 -11.20
N ILE A 158 -0.04 8.61 -10.48
CA ILE A 158 0.23 8.74 -9.05
C ILE A 158 1.53 9.51 -8.83
N ASP A 159 2.64 9.04 -9.39
CA ASP A 159 3.96 9.61 -9.15
C ASP A 159 4.08 11.08 -9.61
N SER A 160 3.31 11.47 -10.65
CA SER A 160 3.29 12.85 -11.12
C SER A 160 2.37 13.78 -10.32
N MET A 161 1.19 13.32 -9.89
CA MET A 161 0.15 14.19 -9.33
C MET A 161 -0.15 13.96 -7.85
N ILE A 162 0.13 12.77 -7.33
CA ILE A 162 -0.20 12.32 -5.97
C ILE A 162 1.01 11.56 -5.40
N PRO A 163 2.21 12.17 -5.39
CA PRO A 163 3.43 11.46 -5.03
C PRO A 163 3.41 10.97 -3.59
N ILE A 164 4.03 9.82 -3.38
CA ILE A 164 4.14 9.15 -2.08
C ILE A 164 5.59 9.23 -1.61
N GLY A 165 5.79 9.58 -0.35
CA GLY A 165 7.10 9.59 0.28
C GLY A 165 7.33 8.42 1.22
N ARG A 166 8.59 8.07 1.46
CA ARG A 166 8.99 7.02 2.40
C ARG A 166 8.65 7.42 3.83
N GLY A 167 7.76 6.64 4.46
CA GLY A 167 7.20 6.93 5.79
C GLY A 167 5.83 7.60 5.76
N GLN A 168 5.27 7.89 4.59
CA GLN A 168 3.93 8.44 4.42
C GLN A 168 2.86 7.37 4.57
N ARG A 169 1.66 7.78 4.99
CA ARG A 169 0.44 6.98 4.99
C ARG A 169 -0.46 7.46 3.86
N GLN A 170 -0.53 6.72 2.77
CA GLN A 170 -1.34 7.10 1.62
C GLN A 170 -2.48 6.10 1.43
N LEU A 171 -3.72 6.55 1.59
CA LEU A 171 -4.91 5.74 1.45
C LEU A 171 -5.19 5.43 -0.04
N ILE A 172 -5.51 4.19 -0.35
CA ILE A 172 -6.10 3.78 -1.63
C ILE A 172 -7.57 3.45 -1.37
N ILE A 173 -8.49 4.20 -1.97
CA ILE A 173 -9.92 4.11 -1.68
C ILE A 173 -10.73 4.04 -2.97
N GLY A 174 -11.78 3.23 -2.98
CA GLY A 174 -12.70 3.08 -4.11
C GLY A 174 -13.56 1.83 -4.00
N ASP A 175 -14.51 1.70 -4.91
CA ASP A 175 -15.43 0.57 -4.95
C ASP A 175 -14.73 -0.75 -5.29
N ARG A 176 -15.45 -1.83 -5.11
CA ARG A 176 -14.96 -3.17 -5.43
C ARG A 176 -14.58 -3.27 -6.92
N LYS A 177 -13.44 -3.93 -7.21
CA LYS A 177 -12.91 -4.15 -8.57
C LYS A 177 -12.51 -2.89 -9.35
N THR A 178 -12.21 -1.78 -8.69
CA THR A 178 -11.72 -0.55 -9.33
C THR A 178 -10.20 -0.51 -9.54
N GLY A 179 -9.47 -1.55 -9.14
CA GLY A 179 -8.02 -1.66 -9.34
C GLY A 179 -7.17 -1.29 -8.12
N LYS A 180 -7.74 -1.22 -6.90
CA LYS A 180 -7.00 -0.90 -5.66
C LYS A 180 -5.80 -1.83 -5.44
N THR A 181 -6.03 -3.14 -5.48
CA THR A 181 -4.99 -4.17 -5.33
C THR A 181 -3.95 -4.10 -6.44
N ALA A 182 -4.35 -3.77 -7.69
CA ALA A 182 -3.42 -3.63 -8.80
C ALA A 182 -2.39 -2.52 -8.56
N ILE A 183 -2.83 -1.34 -8.08
CA ILE A 183 -1.93 -0.24 -7.70
C ILE A 183 -0.94 -0.68 -6.62
N ALA A 184 -1.42 -1.41 -5.62
CA ALA A 184 -0.57 -1.92 -4.54
C ALA A 184 0.51 -2.90 -5.07
N ILE A 185 0.13 -3.82 -5.95
CA ILE A 185 1.05 -4.79 -6.55
C ILE A 185 2.05 -4.09 -7.47
N ASP A 186 1.61 -3.15 -8.32
CA ASP A 186 2.49 -2.35 -9.18
C ASP A 186 3.53 -1.59 -8.35
N THR A 187 3.11 -1.04 -7.21
CA THR A 187 4.03 -0.35 -6.29
C THR A 187 5.09 -1.30 -5.72
N ILE A 188 4.74 -2.54 -5.38
CA ILE A 188 5.71 -3.56 -4.95
C ILE A 188 6.66 -3.91 -6.09
N ILE A 189 6.13 -4.21 -7.27
CA ILE A 189 6.93 -4.60 -8.45
C ILE A 189 7.93 -3.50 -8.81
N ASN A 190 7.54 -2.24 -8.70
CA ASN A 190 8.39 -1.10 -9.01
C ASN A 190 9.60 -0.95 -8.07
N GLN A 191 9.61 -1.62 -6.92
CA GLN A 191 10.77 -1.60 -6.00
C GLN A 191 11.90 -2.53 -6.45
N LYS A 192 11.72 -3.34 -7.50
CA LYS A 192 12.72 -4.30 -7.99
C LYS A 192 14.07 -3.65 -8.28
N GLY A 193 14.09 -2.54 -9.02
CA GLY A 193 15.33 -1.84 -9.34
C GLY A 193 16.05 -1.30 -8.09
N ASN A 194 15.28 -0.85 -7.08
CA ASN A 194 15.84 -0.45 -5.79
C ASN A 194 16.44 -1.65 -5.03
N TRP A 195 15.79 -2.81 -5.10
CA TRP A 195 16.28 -4.04 -4.47
C TRP A 195 17.55 -4.55 -5.13
N GLU A 196 17.57 -4.66 -6.46
CA GLU A 196 18.70 -5.12 -7.26
C GLU A 196 19.93 -4.19 -7.19
N SER A 197 19.75 -2.92 -6.80
CA SER A 197 20.85 -1.97 -6.63
C SER A 197 21.84 -2.40 -5.54
N GLY A 198 21.43 -3.26 -4.60
CA GLY A 198 22.23 -3.67 -3.44
C GLY A 198 22.51 -2.57 -2.43
N ASP A 199 22.02 -1.35 -2.66
CA ASP A 199 22.18 -0.20 -1.77
C ASP A 199 21.13 -0.24 -0.64
N PRO A 200 21.53 -0.43 0.63
CA PRO A 200 20.58 -0.50 1.75
C PRO A 200 19.69 0.74 1.89
N GLN A 201 20.15 1.90 1.44
CA GLN A 201 19.38 3.15 1.48
C GLN A 201 18.32 3.24 0.38
N LYS A 202 18.44 2.45 -0.68
CA LYS A 202 17.48 2.38 -1.77
C LYS A 202 16.53 1.21 -1.62
N GLN A 203 17.02 0.08 -1.10
CA GLN A 203 16.25 -1.15 -0.94
C GLN A 203 14.99 -0.92 -0.12
N VAL A 204 13.87 -1.46 -0.58
CA VAL A 204 12.58 -1.43 0.12
C VAL A 204 12.10 -2.86 0.32
N ARG A 205 11.85 -3.21 1.58
CA ARG A 205 11.21 -4.47 1.97
C ARG A 205 9.71 -4.29 1.90
N CYS A 206 9.02 -5.21 1.25
CA CYS A 206 7.59 -5.10 1.05
C CYS A 206 6.83 -6.10 1.92
N ILE A 207 5.69 -5.67 2.47
CA ILE A 207 4.76 -6.53 3.21
C ILE A 207 3.38 -6.33 2.60
N TYR A 208 2.78 -7.42 2.16
CA TYR A 208 1.40 -7.43 1.70
C TYR A 208 0.53 -8.18 2.70
N VAL A 209 -0.34 -7.45 3.39
CA VAL A 209 -1.27 -8.02 4.38
C VAL A 209 -2.62 -8.24 3.73
N ALA A 210 -2.95 -9.49 3.45
CA ALA A 210 -4.23 -9.92 2.88
C ALA A 210 -5.23 -10.21 3.99
N ILE A 211 -6.24 -9.35 4.14
CA ILE A 211 -7.20 -9.39 5.24
C ILE A 211 -8.56 -9.83 4.72
N GLY A 212 -9.01 -10.99 5.13
CA GLY A 212 -10.32 -11.53 4.75
C GLY A 212 -10.47 -11.79 3.24
N GLN A 213 -9.36 -12.00 2.53
CA GLN A 213 -9.36 -12.33 1.11
C GLN A 213 -9.49 -13.83 0.88
N LYS A 214 -9.97 -14.21 -0.31
CA LYS A 214 -10.01 -15.61 -0.73
C LYS A 214 -8.60 -16.11 -1.01
N GLY A 215 -8.30 -17.35 -0.67
CA GLY A 215 -7.01 -17.98 -0.96
C GLY A 215 -6.61 -17.93 -2.43
N SER A 216 -7.58 -18.05 -3.36
CA SER A 216 -7.33 -17.90 -4.80
C SER A 216 -6.81 -16.52 -5.18
N THR A 217 -7.37 -15.45 -4.59
CA THR A 217 -6.90 -14.08 -4.83
C THR A 217 -5.48 -13.86 -4.33
N VAL A 218 -5.15 -14.40 -3.15
CA VAL A 218 -3.79 -14.30 -2.60
C VAL A 218 -2.80 -15.11 -3.43
N ALA A 219 -3.23 -16.28 -3.96
CA ALA A 219 -2.43 -17.08 -4.89
C ALA A 219 -2.15 -16.32 -6.20
N GLU A 220 -3.14 -15.59 -6.74
CA GLU A 220 -2.96 -14.72 -7.92
C GLU A 220 -1.95 -13.59 -7.64
N VAL A 221 -2.05 -12.92 -6.48
CA VAL A 221 -1.09 -11.89 -6.03
C VAL A 221 0.31 -12.47 -5.92
N LYS A 222 0.47 -13.61 -5.23
CA LYS A 222 1.75 -14.30 -5.09
C LYS A 222 2.34 -14.64 -6.45
N GLY A 223 1.53 -15.22 -7.35
CA GLY A 223 1.97 -15.58 -8.71
C GLY A 223 2.39 -14.36 -9.54
N ALA A 224 1.71 -13.23 -9.41
CA ALA A 224 2.09 -11.98 -10.07
C ALA A 224 3.43 -11.44 -9.55
N LEU A 225 3.65 -11.46 -8.24
CA LEU A 225 4.91 -11.05 -7.61
C LEU A 225 6.06 -11.99 -7.96
N GLU A 226 5.84 -13.30 -7.99
CA GLU A 226 6.83 -14.31 -8.41
C GLU A 226 7.24 -14.10 -9.88
N LYS A 227 6.26 -13.92 -10.77
CA LYS A 227 6.51 -13.68 -12.19
C LYS A 227 7.32 -12.41 -12.44
N ALA A 228 7.09 -11.37 -11.64
CA ALA A 228 7.85 -10.12 -11.70
C ALA A 228 9.22 -10.19 -11.00
N GLY A 229 9.52 -11.26 -10.25
CA GLY A 229 10.70 -11.37 -9.41
C GLY A 229 10.65 -10.49 -8.15
N ALA A 230 9.46 -10.08 -7.75
CA ALA A 230 9.24 -9.19 -6.60
C ALA A 230 8.99 -9.96 -5.28
N MET A 231 8.76 -11.26 -5.36
CA MET A 231 8.55 -12.08 -4.17
C MET A 231 9.80 -12.18 -3.29
N GLU A 232 10.99 -12.06 -3.87
CA GLU A 232 12.27 -12.12 -3.16
C GLU A 232 12.38 -11.11 -2.00
N TYR A 233 11.81 -9.92 -2.17
CA TYR A 233 11.81 -8.85 -1.15
C TYR A 233 10.43 -8.60 -0.54
N THR A 234 9.49 -9.53 -0.71
CA THR A 234 8.10 -9.37 -0.25
C THR A 234 7.72 -10.47 0.73
N THR A 235 7.06 -10.09 1.82
CA THR A 235 6.40 -10.99 2.77
C THR A 235 4.89 -10.86 2.60
N ILE A 236 4.17 -11.96 2.52
CA ILE A 236 2.71 -11.96 2.49
C ILE A 236 2.20 -12.46 3.85
N VAL A 237 1.40 -11.64 4.53
CA VAL A 237 0.67 -12.03 5.75
C VAL A 237 -0.77 -12.31 5.36
N HIS A 238 -1.23 -13.53 5.57
CA HIS A 238 -2.53 -13.97 5.08
C HIS A 238 -3.48 -14.33 6.21
N ALA A 239 -4.61 -13.64 6.28
CA ALA A 239 -5.76 -14.00 7.10
C ALA A 239 -6.96 -14.25 6.16
N PRO A 240 -7.22 -15.50 5.77
CA PRO A 240 -8.25 -15.82 4.78
C PRO A 240 -9.66 -15.48 5.26
N ALA A 241 -10.58 -15.38 4.29
CA ALA A 241 -11.98 -15.11 4.57
C ALA A 241 -12.66 -16.19 5.44
N SER A 242 -12.16 -17.42 5.36
CA SER A 242 -12.64 -18.58 6.13
C SER A 242 -12.22 -18.56 7.59
N ASP A 243 -11.15 -17.82 7.94
CA ASP A 243 -10.63 -17.81 9.29
C ASP A 243 -11.54 -17.04 10.26
N PRO A 244 -11.48 -17.38 11.55
CA PRO A 244 -12.14 -16.61 12.60
C PRO A 244 -11.82 -15.11 12.56
N ALA A 245 -12.74 -14.30 13.09
CA ALA A 245 -12.61 -12.84 13.10
C ALA A 245 -11.31 -12.34 13.78
N GLY A 246 -10.84 -13.07 14.79
CA GLY A 246 -9.61 -12.77 15.52
C GLY A 246 -8.38 -12.68 14.61
N PHE A 247 -8.22 -13.59 13.66
CA PHE A 247 -7.09 -13.55 12.73
C PHE A 247 -7.13 -12.33 11.81
N LYS A 248 -8.31 -11.94 11.32
CA LYS A 248 -8.48 -10.73 10.50
C LYS A 248 -8.19 -9.46 11.29
N TYR A 249 -8.46 -9.47 12.59
CA TYR A 249 -8.16 -8.38 13.50
C TYR A 249 -6.65 -8.21 13.70
N ILE A 250 -5.92 -9.30 13.98
CA ILE A 250 -4.50 -9.23 14.33
C ILE A 250 -3.55 -9.16 13.12
N ALA A 251 -3.94 -9.64 11.94
CA ALA A 251 -3.07 -9.70 10.76
C ALA A 251 -2.39 -8.35 10.41
N PRO A 252 -3.09 -7.20 10.40
CA PRO A 252 -2.44 -5.91 10.15
C PRO A 252 -1.38 -5.55 11.19
N TYR A 253 -1.61 -5.88 12.44
CA TYR A 253 -0.64 -5.64 13.53
C TYR A 253 0.56 -6.56 13.40
N ALA A 254 0.36 -7.82 13.00
CA ALA A 254 1.44 -8.78 12.73
C ALA A 254 2.35 -8.28 11.60
N GLY A 255 1.77 -7.88 10.47
CA GLY A 255 2.52 -7.27 9.37
C GLY A 255 3.28 -6.02 9.80
N SER A 256 2.63 -5.15 10.61
CA SER A 256 3.29 -3.95 11.15
C SER A 256 4.42 -4.27 12.12
N ALA A 257 4.31 -5.31 12.93
CA ALA A 257 5.37 -5.74 13.85
C ALA A 257 6.60 -6.23 13.07
N ILE A 258 6.40 -7.01 12.00
CA ILE A 258 7.48 -7.45 11.08
C ILE A 258 8.13 -6.22 10.41
N GLY A 259 7.33 -5.31 9.86
CA GLY A 259 7.83 -4.09 9.21
C GLY A 259 8.59 -3.17 10.15
N GLN A 260 8.10 -2.97 11.36
CA GLN A 260 8.78 -2.15 12.37
C GLN A 260 10.13 -2.73 12.78
N HIS A 261 10.29 -4.06 12.79
CA HIS A 261 11.58 -4.67 13.06
C HIS A 261 12.65 -4.16 12.09
N TRP A 262 12.34 -4.16 10.80
CA TRP A 262 13.24 -3.64 9.77
C TRP A 262 13.39 -2.12 9.82
N MET A 263 12.30 -1.40 10.06
CA MET A 263 12.33 0.07 10.17
C MET A 263 13.29 0.54 11.28
N TYR A 264 13.27 -0.10 12.45
CA TYR A 264 14.17 0.22 13.57
C TYR A 264 15.62 -0.27 13.35
N GLN A 265 15.86 -1.08 12.31
CA GLN A 265 17.22 -1.41 11.83
C GLN A 265 17.74 -0.42 10.78
N GLY A 266 17.06 0.73 10.59
CA GLY A 266 17.43 1.73 9.58
C GLY A 266 17.02 1.37 8.15
N LYS A 267 16.19 0.35 7.95
CA LYS A 267 15.76 -0.12 6.63
C LYS A 267 14.45 0.53 6.20
N HIS A 268 14.15 0.49 4.90
CA HIS A 268 12.91 1.03 4.36
C HIS A 268 11.90 -0.08 4.09
N VAL A 269 10.66 0.15 4.49
CA VAL A 269 9.55 -0.80 4.39
C VAL A 269 8.37 -0.16 3.66
N LEU A 270 7.74 -0.94 2.81
CA LEU A 270 6.43 -0.67 2.23
C LEU A 270 5.45 -1.70 2.78
N ILE A 271 4.42 -1.27 3.48
CA ILE A 271 3.36 -2.15 3.98
C ILE A 271 2.01 -1.81 3.36
N ILE A 272 1.33 -2.82 2.85
CA ILE A 272 0.02 -2.72 2.22
C ILE A 272 -0.99 -3.48 3.08
N PHE A 273 -2.11 -2.83 3.40
CA PHE A 273 -3.21 -3.45 4.13
C PHE A 273 -4.43 -3.61 3.21
N ASP A 274 -4.64 -4.80 2.68
CA ASP A 274 -5.70 -5.10 1.72
C ASP A 274 -6.74 -6.09 2.31
N ASP A 275 -7.86 -5.61 2.91
CA ASP A 275 -8.24 -4.22 3.16
C ASP A 275 -8.62 -4.00 4.64
N LEU A 276 -8.47 -2.77 5.09
CA LEU A 276 -8.82 -2.39 6.48
C LEU A 276 -10.34 -2.33 6.73
N THR A 277 -11.17 -2.29 5.69
CA THR A 277 -12.63 -2.43 5.82
C THR A 277 -12.96 -3.80 6.44
N LYS A 278 -12.29 -4.86 5.99
CA LYS A 278 -12.46 -6.22 6.52
C LYS A 278 -11.99 -6.34 7.98
N GLN A 279 -10.90 -5.66 8.32
CA GLN A 279 -10.47 -5.59 9.72
C GLN A 279 -11.53 -4.92 10.61
N ALA A 280 -12.08 -3.79 10.16
CA ALA A 280 -13.12 -3.09 10.90
C ALA A 280 -14.40 -3.93 11.05
N GLU A 281 -14.82 -4.64 9.99
CA GLU A 281 -15.95 -5.56 10.01
C GLU A 281 -15.73 -6.69 11.02
N ALA A 282 -14.53 -7.29 11.05
CA ALA A 282 -14.15 -8.32 12.01
C ALA A 282 -14.17 -7.78 13.45
N TYR A 283 -13.62 -6.59 13.66
CA TYR A 283 -13.61 -5.93 14.97
C TYR A 283 -15.03 -5.60 15.46
N ARG A 284 -15.91 -5.15 14.56
CA ARG A 284 -17.33 -4.94 14.87
C ARG A 284 -18.01 -6.23 15.32
N ALA A 285 -17.81 -7.33 14.57
CA ALA A 285 -18.39 -8.62 14.91
C ALA A 285 -17.94 -9.10 16.30
N MET A 286 -16.63 -9.09 16.56
CA MET A 286 -16.08 -9.45 17.87
C MET A 286 -16.62 -8.55 19.01
N SER A 287 -16.68 -7.25 18.78
CA SER A 287 -17.15 -6.28 19.78
C SER A 287 -18.62 -6.50 20.14
N LEU A 288 -19.47 -6.84 19.17
CA LEU A 288 -20.87 -7.17 19.41
C LEU A 288 -21.02 -8.47 20.19
N LEU A 289 -20.23 -9.49 19.88
CA LEU A 289 -20.21 -10.76 20.60
C LEU A 289 -19.71 -10.60 22.05
N LEU A 290 -18.72 -9.70 22.26
CA LEU A 290 -18.24 -9.28 23.58
C LEU A 290 -19.21 -8.32 24.29
N ARG A 291 -20.39 -8.07 23.74
CA ARG A 291 -21.44 -7.19 24.29
C ARG A 291 -21.00 -5.75 24.54
N ARG A 292 -20.00 -5.26 23.80
CA ARG A 292 -19.64 -3.84 23.82
C ARG A 292 -20.75 -2.99 23.21
N PRO A 293 -21.06 -1.82 23.76
CA PRO A 293 -22.14 -0.98 23.25
C PRO A 293 -21.82 -0.52 21.81
N PRO A 294 -22.74 -0.73 20.85
CA PRO A 294 -22.54 -0.31 19.47
C PRO A 294 -22.74 1.20 19.31
N GLY A 295 -21.93 1.82 18.46
CA GLY A 295 -22.05 3.19 17.99
C GLY A 295 -22.60 3.28 16.56
N ARG A 296 -22.09 4.27 15.79
CA ARG A 296 -22.48 4.48 14.40
C ARG A 296 -22.22 3.23 13.55
N GLU A 297 -23.19 2.83 12.73
CA GLU A 297 -23.14 1.65 11.87
C GLU A 297 -22.80 0.35 12.63
N ALA A 298 -23.18 0.30 13.90
CA ALA A 298 -22.91 -0.78 14.85
C ALA A 298 -21.41 -1.03 15.15
N TYR A 299 -20.52 -0.13 14.78
CA TYR A 299 -19.12 -0.19 15.18
C TYR A 299 -18.95 0.22 16.66
N PRO A 300 -17.98 -0.36 17.37
CA PRO A 300 -17.66 0.08 18.71
C PRO A 300 -17.06 1.50 18.71
N GLY A 301 -17.15 2.20 19.82
CA GLY A 301 -16.71 3.59 19.93
C GLY A 301 -15.20 3.81 19.69
N ASP A 302 -14.41 2.76 19.84
CA ASP A 302 -12.95 2.78 19.68
C ASP A 302 -12.47 2.33 18.28
N VAL A 303 -13.37 2.17 17.30
CA VAL A 303 -12.98 1.75 15.93
C VAL A 303 -12.04 2.74 15.25
N PHE A 304 -12.12 4.04 15.57
CA PHE A 304 -11.14 5.01 15.11
C PHE A 304 -9.75 4.68 15.64
N TYR A 305 -9.64 4.33 16.90
CA TYR A 305 -8.39 3.96 17.55
C TYR A 305 -7.80 2.65 16.98
N LEU A 306 -8.64 1.71 16.55
CA LEU A 306 -8.22 0.49 15.85
C LEU A 306 -7.29 0.81 14.67
N HIS A 307 -7.68 1.74 13.80
CA HIS A 307 -6.91 2.10 12.61
C HIS A 307 -5.83 3.14 12.90
N SER A 308 -6.08 4.09 13.82
CA SER A 308 -5.11 5.15 14.10
C SER A 308 -3.85 4.60 14.76
N ARG A 309 -3.96 3.72 15.78
CA ARG A 309 -2.79 3.11 16.42
C ARG A 309 -2.00 2.18 15.49
N LEU A 310 -2.66 1.60 14.48
CA LEU A 310 -2.00 0.82 13.44
C LEU A 310 -1.22 1.72 12.48
N LEU A 311 -1.89 2.71 11.90
CA LEU A 311 -1.33 3.55 10.83
C LEU A 311 -0.31 4.57 11.34
N GLU A 312 -0.42 5.04 12.60
CA GLU A 312 0.58 5.89 13.22
C GLU A 312 1.96 5.23 13.39
N ARG A 313 2.04 3.91 13.30
CA ARG A 313 3.30 3.16 13.29
C ARG A 313 4.09 3.35 12.00
N CYS A 314 3.42 3.75 10.91
CA CYS A 314 4.06 4.12 9.65
C CYS A 314 4.64 5.53 9.78
N ALA A 315 5.97 5.64 9.68
CA ALA A 315 6.69 6.88 9.87
C ALA A 315 8.08 6.83 9.21
N LYS A 316 8.71 8.00 9.05
CA LYS A 316 10.14 8.15 8.79
C LYS A 316 10.82 8.43 10.13
N LEU A 317 11.69 7.55 10.58
CA LEU A 317 12.44 7.73 11.82
C LEU A 317 13.55 8.76 11.66
N SER A 318 13.91 9.41 12.76
CA SER A 318 15.05 10.31 12.82
C SER A 318 16.37 9.57 12.55
N ASP A 319 17.40 10.30 12.14
CA ASP A 319 18.71 9.74 11.88
C ASP A 319 19.33 9.12 13.13
N ASP A 320 19.02 9.66 14.32
CA ASP A 320 19.44 9.10 15.61
C ASP A 320 18.90 7.67 15.85
N LEU A 321 17.78 7.33 15.24
CA LEU A 321 17.18 6.00 15.24
C LEU A 321 17.47 5.21 13.94
N GLY A 322 18.50 5.61 13.19
CA GLY A 322 18.95 4.93 11.98
C GLY A 322 18.24 5.35 10.69
N GLY A 323 17.32 6.33 10.71
CA GLY A 323 16.69 6.91 9.52
C GLY A 323 15.80 5.95 8.73
N GLY A 324 15.39 4.82 9.30
CA GLY A 324 14.50 3.86 8.65
C GLY A 324 13.11 4.43 8.39
N SER A 325 12.34 3.78 7.53
CA SER A 325 10.97 4.21 7.25
C SER A 325 10.02 3.03 7.05
N MET A 326 8.76 3.24 7.40
CA MET A 326 7.67 2.34 7.01
C MET A 326 6.57 3.16 6.36
N THR A 327 6.36 2.92 5.07
CA THR A 327 5.32 3.58 4.25
C THR A 327 4.09 2.71 4.24
N GLY A 328 2.94 3.26 4.64
CA GLY A 328 1.68 2.53 4.72
C GLY A 328 0.76 2.85 3.55
N LEU A 329 0.28 1.82 2.86
CA LEU A 329 -0.78 1.90 1.86
C LEU A 329 -2.01 1.14 2.35
N PRO A 330 -2.83 1.74 3.23
CA PRO A 330 -4.11 1.16 3.60
C PRO A 330 -5.07 1.19 2.40
N ILE A 331 -5.83 0.11 2.23
CA ILE A 331 -6.89 0.01 1.25
C ILE A 331 -8.24 0.03 1.98
N ILE A 332 -9.16 0.84 1.50
CA ILE A 332 -10.56 0.91 1.95
C ILE A 332 -11.49 0.65 0.79
N GLU A 333 -12.47 -0.22 1.00
CA GLU A 333 -13.53 -0.48 0.05
C GLU A 333 -14.73 0.44 0.33
N THR A 334 -15.19 1.17 -0.70
CA THR A 334 -16.45 1.94 -0.66
C THR A 334 -17.58 1.17 -1.33
N LYS A 335 -18.79 1.65 -1.14
CA LYS A 335 -19.99 1.18 -1.83
C LYS A 335 -20.62 2.36 -2.55
N ALA A 336 -20.87 2.23 -3.86
CA ALA A 336 -21.42 3.29 -4.70
C ALA A 336 -20.63 4.62 -4.63
N ASN A 337 -19.31 4.56 -4.56
CA ASN A 337 -18.38 5.69 -4.42
C ASN A 337 -18.65 6.57 -3.16
N ASP A 338 -19.36 6.05 -2.15
CA ASP A 338 -19.64 6.81 -0.93
C ASP A 338 -18.42 6.89 -0.01
N VAL A 339 -17.71 8.01 -0.07
CA VAL A 339 -16.59 8.34 0.82
C VAL A 339 -17.03 8.93 2.16
N SER A 340 -18.33 9.24 2.31
CA SER A 340 -18.90 9.82 3.55
C SER A 340 -19.30 8.77 4.59
N ALA A 341 -19.21 7.49 4.25
CA ALA A 341 -19.43 6.38 5.16
C ALA A 341 -18.44 6.42 6.35
N PHE A 342 -18.76 5.72 7.42
CA PHE A 342 -18.04 5.88 8.70
C PHE A 342 -16.56 5.46 8.64
N ILE A 343 -16.26 4.29 8.11
CA ILE A 343 -14.86 3.81 8.02
C ILE A 343 -14.04 4.62 7.03
N PRO A 344 -14.51 4.92 5.79
CA PRO A 344 -13.81 5.82 4.87
C PRO A 344 -13.41 7.16 5.49
N THR A 345 -14.34 7.86 6.13
CA THR A 345 -14.07 9.17 6.74
C THR A 345 -13.03 9.10 7.85
N ASN A 346 -13.07 8.04 8.67
CA ASN A 346 -12.08 7.82 9.72
C ASN A 346 -10.67 7.65 9.12
N VAL A 347 -10.51 6.79 8.12
CA VAL A 347 -9.19 6.50 7.55
C VAL A 347 -8.64 7.66 6.73
N ILE A 348 -9.50 8.41 6.01
CA ILE A 348 -9.11 9.66 5.34
C ILE A 348 -8.50 10.66 6.34
N SER A 349 -9.08 10.76 7.55
CA SER A 349 -8.57 11.69 8.57
C SER A 349 -7.25 11.25 9.21
N ILE A 350 -6.99 9.94 9.28
CA ILE A 350 -5.76 9.37 9.86
C ILE A 350 -4.59 9.46 8.87
N THR A 351 -4.86 9.39 7.56
CA THR A 351 -3.83 9.29 6.51
C THR A 351 -3.35 10.65 6.01
N ASP A 352 -2.19 10.65 5.36
CA ASP A 352 -1.54 11.83 4.79
C ASP A 352 -1.99 12.12 3.35
N GLY A 353 -3.14 11.65 2.98
CA GLY A 353 -3.77 11.81 1.68
C GLY A 353 -4.44 10.53 1.19
N GLN A 354 -5.15 10.65 0.07
CA GLN A 354 -5.90 9.54 -0.54
C GLN A 354 -5.74 9.51 -2.07
N ILE A 355 -5.69 8.30 -2.61
CA ILE A 355 -5.84 7.99 -4.02
C ILE A 355 -7.24 7.43 -4.19
N PHE A 356 -8.12 8.21 -4.79
CA PHE A 356 -9.51 7.83 -5.02
C PHE A 356 -9.69 7.18 -6.39
N LEU A 357 -10.23 5.97 -6.41
CA LEU A 357 -10.52 5.22 -7.63
C LEU A 357 -12.03 5.25 -7.90
N GLN A 358 -12.38 5.84 -9.03
CA GLN A 358 -13.76 6.05 -9.40
C GLN A 358 -14.26 4.97 -10.36
N SER A 359 -15.44 4.40 -10.07
CA SER A 359 -16.02 3.32 -10.88
C SER A 359 -16.35 3.78 -12.31
N ASP A 360 -16.80 5.03 -12.49
CA ASP A 360 -17.12 5.55 -13.81
C ASP A 360 -15.90 5.67 -14.71
N LEU A 361 -14.75 6.11 -14.16
CA LEU A 361 -13.49 6.14 -14.89
C LEU A 361 -13.02 4.73 -15.27
N PHE A 362 -13.17 3.78 -14.34
CA PHE A 362 -12.82 2.38 -14.62
C PHE A 362 -13.66 1.78 -15.75
N ASN A 363 -14.97 2.03 -15.74
CA ASN A 363 -15.91 1.58 -16.76
C ASN A 363 -15.68 2.29 -18.11
N ALA A 364 -15.23 3.55 -18.08
CA ALA A 364 -14.80 4.30 -19.26
C ALA A 364 -13.41 3.89 -19.79
N ASN A 365 -12.85 2.77 -19.29
CA ASN A 365 -11.54 2.26 -19.66
C ASN A 365 -10.36 3.19 -19.34
N GLN A 366 -10.53 4.11 -18.39
CA GLN A 366 -9.42 4.87 -17.81
C GLN A 366 -8.79 4.03 -16.69
N ARG A 367 -7.62 3.44 -16.93
CA ARG A 367 -6.92 2.57 -15.99
C ARG A 367 -5.45 2.98 -15.88
N PRO A 368 -4.97 3.31 -14.65
CA PRO A 368 -5.69 3.31 -13.37
C PRO A 368 -6.81 4.35 -13.31
N ALA A 369 -7.90 4.01 -12.63
CA ALA A 369 -9.11 4.83 -12.54
C ALA A 369 -9.01 5.96 -11.50
N VAL A 370 -7.85 6.60 -11.43
CA VAL A 370 -7.53 7.63 -10.44
C VAL A 370 -8.30 8.92 -10.73
N ASP A 371 -9.13 9.35 -9.80
CA ASP A 371 -9.70 10.68 -9.85
C ASP A 371 -8.71 11.71 -9.28
N VAL A 372 -8.05 12.44 -10.17
CA VAL A 372 -7.03 13.44 -9.81
C VAL A 372 -7.63 14.69 -9.14
N GLY A 373 -8.94 14.92 -9.26
CA GLY A 373 -9.63 16.07 -8.66
C GLY A 373 -9.75 15.97 -7.14
N ILE A 374 -10.14 14.78 -6.66
CA ILE A 374 -10.36 14.51 -5.23
C ILE A 374 -9.21 13.73 -4.56
N SER A 375 -8.26 13.26 -5.34
CA SER A 375 -7.06 12.62 -4.82
C SER A 375 -6.03 13.65 -4.37
N VAL A 376 -5.44 13.42 -3.19
CA VAL A 376 -4.52 14.37 -2.54
C VAL A 376 -3.34 13.62 -1.95
N SER A 377 -2.14 14.20 -2.04
CA SER A 377 -0.98 13.88 -1.21
C SER A 377 -0.63 15.10 -0.37
N ARG A 378 -0.61 14.96 0.95
CA ARG A 378 -0.22 16.07 1.85
C ARG A 378 1.28 16.34 1.86
N VAL A 379 2.09 15.36 1.45
CA VAL A 379 3.55 15.54 1.27
C VAL A 379 3.83 16.22 -0.07
N GLY A 380 3.14 15.82 -1.13
CA GLY A 380 3.20 16.47 -2.43
C GLY A 380 4.61 16.48 -3.04
N GLY A 381 4.98 17.57 -3.68
CA GLY A 381 6.25 17.71 -4.40
C GLY A 381 7.53 17.60 -3.54
N ALA A 382 7.43 17.52 -2.20
CA ALA A 382 8.58 17.18 -1.35
C ALA A 382 9.02 15.72 -1.54
N ALA A 383 8.08 14.84 -1.93
CA ALA A 383 8.31 13.43 -2.23
C ALA A 383 8.55 13.15 -3.73
N GLN A 384 9.02 14.12 -4.50
CA GLN A 384 9.36 13.96 -5.91
C GLN A 384 10.83 14.28 -6.16
N ILE A 385 11.44 13.56 -7.09
CA ILE A 385 12.74 13.95 -7.63
C ILE A 385 12.61 15.28 -8.38
N LYS A 386 13.70 16.04 -8.47
CA LYS A 386 13.68 17.37 -9.09
C LYS A 386 13.18 17.35 -10.54
N ALA A 387 13.54 16.32 -11.29
CA ALA A 387 13.09 16.11 -12.66
C ALA A 387 11.55 16.01 -12.72
N MET A 388 10.92 15.13 -11.93
CA MET A 388 9.47 14.96 -11.92
C MET A 388 8.77 16.24 -11.46
N LYS A 389 9.26 16.88 -10.40
CA LYS A 389 8.71 18.12 -9.88
C LYS A 389 8.68 19.25 -10.93
N SER A 390 9.71 19.33 -11.79
CA SER A 390 9.81 20.34 -12.84
C SER A 390 8.80 20.18 -13.97
N VAL A 391 8.36 18.94 -14.25
CA VAL A 391 7.48 18.63 -15.40
C VAL A 391 6.02 18.39 -15.01
N ALA A 392 5.76 17.95 -13.77
CA ALA A 392 4.43 17.57 -13.31
C ALA A 392 3.57 18.76 -12.83
N GLY A 393 4.17 19.93 -12.59
CA GLY A 393 3.50 21.06 -11.93
C GLY A 393 2.22 21.54 -12.65
N THR A 394 2.19 21.48 -13.96
CA THR A 394 1.04 21.94 -14.79
C THR A 394 0.04 20.83 -15.13
N LEU A 395 0.42 19.56 -14.97
CA LEU A 395 -0.38 18.41 -15.41
C LEU A 395 -1.76 18.38 -14.74
N LYS A 396 -1.81 18.54 -13.43
CA LYS A 396 -3.07 18.52 -12.67
C LYS A 396 -4.02 19.66 -13.09
N ILE A 397 -3.46 20.83 -13.36
CA ILE A 397 -4.22 22.00 -13.83
C ILE A 397 -4.77 21.74 -15.24
N SER A 398 -3.92 21.23 -16.14
CA SER A 398 -4.32 20.90 -17.51
C SER A 398 -5.44 19.86 -17.57
N LEU A 399 -5.41 18.85 -16.70
CA LEU A 399 -6.46 17.83 -16.61
C LEU A 399 -7.75 18.39 -15.99
N ALA A 400 -7.67 19.30 -15.02
CA ALA A 400 -8.83 19.98 -14.47
C ALA A 400 -9.51 20.84 -15.55
N GLN A 401 -8.75 21.65 -16.27
CA GLN A 401 -9.25 22.45 -17.40
C GLN A 401 -9.88 21.58 -18.49
N TYR A 402 -9.26 20.45 -18.82
CA TYR A 402 -9.82 19.50 -19.78
C TYR A 402 -11.20 19.00 -19.34
N ARG A 403 -11.38 18.61 -18.07
CA ARG A 403 -12.66 18.13 -17.54
C ARG A 403 -13.74 19.21 -17.60
N ASP A 404 -13.39 20.44 -17.21
CA ASP A 404 -14.32 21.58 -17.26
C ASP A 404 -14.74 21.87 -18.70
N MET A 405 -13.78 21.87 -19.63
CA MET A 405 -14.02 22.06 -21.05
C MET A 405 -14.82 20.91 -21.69
N GLN A 406 -14.56 19.66 -21.30
CA GLN A 406 -15.32 18.50 -21.79
C GLN A 406 -16.80 18.62 -21.39
N ALA A 407 -17.07 19.01 -20.14
CA ALA A 407 -18.46 19.26 -19.70
C ALA A 407 -19.11 20.40 -20.49
N PHE A 408 -18.37 21.47 -20.76
CA PHE A 408 -18.85 22.60 -21.54
C PHE A 408 -19.09 22.24 -23.02
N ALA A 409 -18.18 21.48 -23.63
CA ALA A 409 -18.27 21.04 -25.04
C ALA A 409 -19.50 20.18 -25.33
N MET A 410 -20.07 19.50 -24.32
CA MET A 410 -21.35 18.77 -24.48
C MET A 410 -22.56 19.67 -24.74
N PHE A 411 -22.47 20.97 -24.40
CA PHE A 411 -23.56 21.91 -24.49
C PHE A 411 -23.32 23.04 -25.52
N ALA A 412 -22.06 23.25 -25.95
CA ALA A 412 -21.68 24.31 -26.87
C ALA A 412 -21.48 23.78 -28.29
N SER A 413 -22.15 24.40 -29.29
CA SER A 413 -22.02 24.01 -30.69
C SER A 413 -20.73 24.54 -31.37
N ASP A 414 -20.15 25.63 -30.86
CA ASP A 414 -18.97 26.28 -31.41
C ASP A 414 -17.94 26.52 -30.31
N LEU A 415 -16.78 25.87 -30.45
CA LEU A 415 -15.61 26.08 -29.62
C LEU A 415 -14.59 26.92 -30.39
N ASP A 416 -13.98 27.89 -29.72
CA ASP A 416 -12.84 28.62 -30.28
C ASP A 416 -11.61 27.69 -30.41
N ASP A 417 -10.69 28.06 -31.29
CA ASP A 417 -9.49 27.22 -31.61
C ASP A 417 -8.60 26.93 -30.37
N THR A 418 -8.56 27.87 -29.42
CA THR A 418 -7.80 27.69 -28.17
C THR A 418 -8.42 26.60 -27.32
N SER A 419 -9.75 26.65 -27.14
CA SER A 419 -10.51 25.64 -26.40
C SER A 419 -10.43 24.26 -27.07
N ARG A 420 -10.48 24.22 -28.39
CA ARG A 420 -10.31 22.97 -29.16
C ARG A 420 -8.93 22.35 -28.95
N ARG A 421 -7.85 23.14 -29.03
CA ARG A 421 -6.47 22.67 -28.75
C ARG A 421 -6.30 22.16 -27.32
N GLN A 422 -6.93 22.82 -26.35
CA GLN A 422 -6.90 22.36 -24.95
C GLN A 422 -7.62 21.02 -24.76
N LEU A 423 -8.78 20.84 -25.41
CA LEU A 423 -9.50 19.56 -25.43
C LEU A 423 -8.69 18.44 -26.08
N ASP A 424 -8.10 18.72 -27.24
CA ASP A 424 -7.27 17.77 -27.98
C ASP A 424 -6.04 17.35 -27.19
N ARG A 425 -5.35 18.28 -26.53
CA ARG A 425 -4.21 17.99 -25.66
C ARG A 425 -4.64 17.24 -24.41
N GLY A 426 -5.74 17.65 -23.78
CA GLY A 426 -6.29 16.97 -22.59
C GLY A 426 -6.68 15.52 -22.87
N ALA A 427 -7.28 15.24 -24.02
CA ALA A 427 -7.61 13.87 -24.44
C ALA A 427 -6.35 13.00 -24.58
N ARG A 428 -5.27 13.55 -25.16
CA ARG A 428 -3.97 12.85 -25.25
C ARG A 428 -3.32 12.65 -23.90
N LEU A 429 -3.38 13.62 -23.00
CA LEU A 429 -2.91 13.48 -21.62
C LEU A 429 -3.66 12.39 -20.86
N MET A 430 -4.98 12.31 -21.01
CA MET A 430 -5.78 11.24 -20.42
C MET A 430 -5.37 9.87 -20.96
N GLU A 431 -5.14 9.75 -22.26
CA GLU A 431 -4.67 8.50 -22.86
C GLU A 431 -3.26 8.14 -22.41
N LEU A 432 -2.34 9.11 -22.34
CA LEU A 432 -0.97 8.93 -21.88
C LEU A 432 -0.88 8.41 -20.43
N LEU A 433 -1.83 8.78 -19.58
CA LEU A 433 -1.89 8.33 -18.19
C LEU A 433 -2.42 6.91 -18.01
N LYS A 434 -2.94 6.28 -19.07
CA LYS A 434 -3.31 4.87 -19.02
C LYS A 434 -2.08 3.99 -18.93
N GLN A 435 -2.16 2.96 -18.11
CA GLN A 435 -1.13 1.94 -17.96
C GLN A 435 -1.75 0.56 -17.85
N GLY A 436 -1.06 -0.42 -18.41
CA GLY A 436 -1.37 -1.83 -18.21
C GLY A 436 -1.12 -2.25 -16.76
N GLN A 437 -1.84 -3.26 -16.31
CA GLN A 437 -1.65 -3.87 -15.01
C GLN A 437 -0.30 -4.62 -14.96
N PHE A 438 0.40 -4.52 -13.83
CA PHE A 438 1.72 -5.14 -13.60
C PHE A 438 2.81 -4.69 -14.58
N SER A 439 2.72 -3.43 -15.00
CA SER A 439 3.66 -2.81 -15.92
C SER A 439 4.07 -1.42 -15.43
N PRO A 440 4.72 -1.33 -14.27
CA PRO A 440 5.19 -0.05 -13.74
C PRO A 440 6.29 0.53 -14.62
N TYR A 441 6.31 1.86 -14.74
CA TYR A 441 7.34 2.61 -15.47
C TYR A 441 8.39 3.15 -14.50
N PRO A 442 9.70 3.03 -14.84
CA PRO A 442 10.74 3.74 -14.11
C PRO A 442 10.51 5.25 -14.12
N VAL A 443 10.93 5.94 -13.07
CA VAL A 443 10.63 7.38 -12.91
C VAL A 443 11.22 8.25 -14.02
N GLU A 444 12.38 7.91 -14.55
CA GLU A 444 13.01 8.60 -15.67
C GLU A 444 12.17 8.55 -16.94
N GLU A 445 11.51 7.42 -17.20
CA GLU A 445 10.60 7.27 -18.34
C GLU A 445 9.30 8.04 -18.11
N GLN A 446 8.77 8.02 -16.89
CA GLN A 446 7.60 8.81 -16.53
C GLN A 446 7.85 10.31 -16.71
N VAL A 447 9.05 10.81 -16.36
CA VAL A 447 9.45 12.21 -16.56
C VAL A 447 9.36 12.60 -18.04
N ILE A 448 9.89 11.77 -18.93
CA ILE A 448 9.84 12.02 -20.37
C ILE A 448 8.41 12.02 -20.90
N SER A 449 7.60 11.05 -20.49
CA SER A 449 6.19 10.93 -20.89
C SER A 449 5.37 12.15 -20.43
N VAL A 450 5.48 12.53 -19.17
CA VAL A 450 4.78 13.69 -18.61
C VAL A 450 5.24 14.99 -19.26
N TRP A 451 6.56 15.16 -19.44
CA TRP A 451 7.10 16.33 -20.11
C TRP A 451 6.62 16.44 -21.56
N GLY A 452 6.69 15.35 -22.32
CA GLY A 452 6.20 15.32 -23.70
C GLY A 452 4.71 15.68 -23.79
N GLY A 453 3.89 15.13 -22.89
CA GLY A 453 2.46 15.44 -22.83
C GLY A 453 2.17 16.90 -22.49
N THR A 454 2.83 17.44 -21.47
CA THR A 454 2.58 18.82 -21.01
C THR A 454 3.16 19.88 -21.95
N THR A 455 4.22 19.58 -22.69
CA THR A 455 4.85 20.49 -23.67
C THR A 455 4.30 20.35 -25.09
N GLY A 456 3.30 19.48 -25.32
CA GLY A 456 2.65 19.32 -26.63
C GLY A 456 3.43 18.46 -27.63
N LYS A 457 4.42 17.66 -27.19
CA LYS A 457 5.15 16.76 -28.09
C LYS A 457 4.30 15.64 -28.68
N PHE A 458 3.16 15.36 -28.07
CA PHE A 458 2.12 14.43 -28.55
C PHE A 458 1.06 15.13 -29.43
N ASP A 459 1.12 16.44 -29.59
CA ASP A 459 0.16 17.17 -30.45
C ASP A 459 0.28 16.62 -31.88
N GLY A 460 -0.87 16.40 -32.53
CA GLY A 460 -0.92 15.76 -33.85
C GLY A 460 -0.95 14.22 -33.84
N VAL A 461 -0.54 13.56 -32.77
CA VAL A 461 -0.66 12.09 -32.65
C VAL A 461 -2.15 11.74 -32.44
N PRO A 462 -2.75 10.79 -33.19
CA PRO A 462 -4.09 10.31 -32.91
C PRO A 462 -4.18 9.74 -31.50
N VAL A 463 -5.29 10.01 -30.80
CA VAL A 463 -5.45 9.58 -29.38
C VAL A 463 -5.22 8.08 -29.21
N GLY A 464 -5.72 7.24 -30.12
CA GLY A 464 -5.51 5.78 -30.05
C GLY A 464 -4.05 5.32 -30.27
N ASP A 465 -3.19 6.18 -30.80
CA ASP A 465 -1.78 5.87 -31.07
C ASP A 465 -0.81 6.45 -30.02
N VAL A 466 -1.31 7.22 -29.04
CA VAL A 466 -0.50 7.92 -28.04
C VAL A 466 0.43 6.97 -27.27
N LEU A 467 -0.10 5.86 -26.77
CA LEU A 467 0.69 4.90 -25.99
C LEU A 467 1.72 4.17 -26.85
N ARG A 468 1.39 3.88 -28.12
CA ARG A 468 2.34 3.26 -29.05
C ARG A 468 3.47 4.23 -29.40
N PHE A 469 3.13 5.49 -29.69
CA PHE A 469 4.11 6.54 -29.93
C PHE A 469 5.01 6.79 -28.72
N GLU A 470 4.44 6.81 -27.50
CA GLU A 470 5.20 6.86 -26.24
C GLU A 470 6.22 5.72 -26.16
N GLY A 471 5.78 4.48 -26.44
CA GLY A 471 6.64 3.30 -26.43
C GLY A 471 7.82 3.43 -27.39
N ASP A 472 7.57 3.87 -28.63
CA ASP A 472 8.62 4.06 -29.65
C ASP A 472 9.62 5.16 -29.24
N VAL A 473 9.17 6.25 -28.63
CA VAL A 473 10.05 7.33 -28.11
C VAL A 473 10.92 6.82 -26.97
N LEU A 474 10.34 6.09 -26.02
CA LEU A 474 11.10 5.55 -24.88
C LEU A 474 12.12 4.50 -25.35
N GLU A 475 11.78 3.66 -26.32
CA GLU A 475 12.70 2.68 -26.90
C GLU A 475 13.86 3.36 -27.65
N TYR A 476 13.55 4.42 -28.41
CA TYR A 476 14.58 5.22 -29.07
C TYR A 476 15.54 5.85 -28.04
N LEU A 477 15.02 6.42 -26.95
CA LEU A 477 15.84 7.02 -25.89
C LEU A 477 16.71 5.99 -25.16
N ARG A 478 16.20 4.78 -24.94
CA ARG A 478 16.97 3.69 -24.31
C ARG A 478 18.17 3.26 -25.16
N SER A 479 18.00 3.29 -26.48
CA SER A 479 19.02 2.78 -27.44
C SER A 479 19.96 3.84 -27.98
N HIS A 480 19.55 5.11 -28.04
CA HIS A 480 20.30 6.17 -28.75
C HIS A 480 20.67 7.39 -27.88
N SER A 481 20.29 7.41 -26.59
CA SER A 481 20.51 8.57 -25.74
C SER A 481 20.82 8.19 -24.30
N ASN A 482 21.58 9.04 -23.61
CA ASN A 482 21.88 8.89 -22.19
C ASN A 482 20.88 9.65 -21.28
N VAL A 483 19.84 10.26 -21.84
CA VAL A 483 18.88 11.10 -21.08
C VAL A 483 18.26 10.34 -19.91
N LEU A 484 17.79 9.12 -20.14
CA LEU A 484 17.18 8.30 -19.09
C LEU A 484 18.19 7.97 -17.98
N THR A 485 19.42 7.63 -18.34
CA THR A 485 20.49 7.37 -17.35
C THR A 485 20.83 8.62 -16.55
N THR A 486 20.93 9.78 -17.21
CA THR A 486 21.18 11.07 -16.55
C THR A 486 20.08 11.39 -15.53
N ILE A 487 18.81 11.24 -15.89
CA ILE A 487 17.70 11.47 -14.97
C ILE A 487 17.75 10.47 -13.79
N ARG A 488 18.02 9.21 -14.05
CA ARG A 488 18.11 8.15 -13.01
C ARG A 488 19.20 8.43 -12.00
N GLU A 489 20.38 8.85 -12.45
CA GLU A 489 21.54 9.05 -11.58
C GLU A 489 21.52 10.41 -10.85
N THR A 490 21.09 11.48 -11.54
CA THR A 490 21.15 12.84 -11.01
C THR A 490 19.84 13.32 -10.37
N GLY A 491 18.72 12.69 -10.72
CA GLY A 491 17.38 13.15 -10.37
C GLY A 491 16.99 14.49 -11.02
N LYS A 492 17.74 14.94 -12.05
CA LYS A 492 17.54 16.24 -12.73
C LYS A 492 17.17 16.02 -14.20
N PHE A 493 16.42 16.95 -14.73
CA PHE A 493 16.09 17.05 -16.15
C PHE A 493 16.43 18.46 -16.61
N ASP A 494 17.71 18.66 -16.96
CA ASP A 494 18.28 19.94 -17.38
C ASP A 494 17.95 20.25 -18.85
N ASP A 495 18.39 21.41 -19.33
CA ASP A 495 18.04 21.87 -20.67
C ASP A 495 18.71 21.02 -21.75
N GLU A 496 19.92 20.52 -21.53
CA GLU A 496 20.60 19.60 -22.45
C GLU A 496 19.82 18.28 -22.60
N ALA A 497 19.35 17.72 -21.49
CA ALA A 497 18.51 16.53 -21.51
C ALA A 497 17.13 16.78 -22.16
N LYS A 498 16.55 17.98 -21.99
CA LYS A 498 15.31 18.37 -22.68
C LYS A 498 15.49 18.50 -24.19
N ASP A 499 16.59 19.09 -24.64
CA ASP A 499 16.91 19.23 -26.06
C ASP A 499 17.13 17.86 -26.71
N ALA A 500 17.86 16.96 -26.05
CA ALA A 500 18.05 15.60 -26.51
C ALA A 500 16.73 14.80 -26.54
N ALA A 501 15.87 14.96 -25.53
CA ALA A 501 14.54 14.36 -25.53
C ALA A 501 13.67 14.93 -26.66
N ALA A 502 13.68 16.26 -26.87
CA ALA A 502 12.95 16.89 -27.97
C ALA A 502 13.39 16.34 -29.34
N ALA A 503 14.68 16.20 -29.56
CA ALA A 503 15.22 15.62 -30.78
C ALA A 503 14.73 14.18 -31.00
N ALA A 504 14.65 13.37 -29.93
CA ALA A 504 14.13 12.01 -30.00
C ALA A 504 12.65 11.97 -30.43
N PHE A 505 11.80 12.86 -29.87
CA PHE A 505 10.40 12.97 -30.29
C PHE A 505 10.28 13.32 -31.78
N GLU A 506 11.08 14.28 -32.28
CA GLU A 506 11.04 14.67 -33.68
C GLU A 506 11.56 13.56 -34.61
N GLU A 507 12.56 12.79 -34.19
CA GLU A 507 13.08 11.69 -34.99
C GLU A 507 12.06 10.55 -35.09
N VAL A 508 11.44 10.18 -33.99
CA VAL A 508 10.39 9.14 -33.98
C VAL A 508 9.19 9.58 -34.83
N LYS A 509 8.78 10.87 -34.75
CA LYS A 509 7.68 11.41 -35.58
C LYS A 509 7.90 11.19 -37.06
N LYS A 510 9.14 11.32 -37.55
CA LYS A 510 9.46 11.15 -38.99
C LYS A 510 9.19 9.73 -39.49
N GLY A 511 9.41 8.72 -38.66
CA GLY A 511 9.21 7.31 -38.98
C GLY A 511 7.87 6.71 -38.59
N PHE A 512 7.08 7.43 -37.76
CA PHE A 512 5.89 6.88 -37.16
C PHE A 512 4.71 6.81 -38.14
N LYS A 513 4.14 5.60 -38.27
CA LYS A 513 2.88 5.38 -39.01
C LYS A 513 1.72 5.26 -38.02
N THR A 514 0.70 6.09 -38.25
CA THR A 514 -0.57 6.04 -37.51
C THR A 514 -1.33 4.74 -37.83
N SER A 515 -2.29 4.39 -36.99
CA SER A 515 -3.14 3.19 -37.18
C SER A 515 -3.91 3.20 -38.50
N ASP A 516 -4.16 4.38 -39.10
CA ASP A 516 -4.78 4.58 -40.43
C ASP A 516 -3.74 4.40 -41.58
N GLY A 517 -2.49 4.08 -41.27
CA GLY A 517 -1.43 3.86 -42.27
C GLY A 517 -0.78 5.13 -42.83
N LYS A 518 -1.12 6.31 -42.30
CA LYS A 518 -0.54 7.59 -42.70
C LYS A 518 0.75 7.85 -41.91
N MET A 519 1.71 8.56 -42.57
CA MET A 519 2.91 9.03 -41.88
C MET A 519 2.56 10.24 -41.00
N LEU A 520 3.01 10.25 -39.75
CA LEU A 520 2.76 11.38 -38.83
C LEU A 520 3.46 12.66 -39.32
N ALA A 521 4.64 12.57 -39.89
CA ALA A 521 5.42 13.67 -40.49
C ALA A 521 4.88 14.22 -41.83
N GLY A 522 3.68 13.83 -42.24
CA GLY A 522 3.01 14.33 -43.46
C GLY A 522 1.69 15.02 -43.20
N HIS A 523 1.26 15.08 -41.96
CA HIS A 523 0.13 15.92 -41.57
C HIS A 523 0.66 17.36 -41.40
N GLU A 524 0.46 18.18 -42.45
CA GLU A 524 0.47 19.63 -42.28
C GLU A 524 -0.48 19.98 -41.13
N GLU A 525 0.01 20.78 -40.18
CA GLU A 525 -0.89 21.50 -39.27
C GLU A 525 -1.96 22.14 -40.16
N PHE A 526 -3.22 21.91 -39.89
CA PHE A 526 -4.31 22.62 -40.56
C PHE A 526 -4.02 24.11 -40.34
N SER A 527 -3.35 24.75 -41.30
CA SER A 527 -3.35 26.19 -41.38
C SER A 527 -4.83 26.60 -41.56
N PRO A 528 -5.36 27.52 -40.72
CA PRO A 528 -6.67 28.03 -40.98
C PRO A 528 -6.73 28.49 -42.41
N MET A 529 -7.73 28.01 -43.18
CA MET A 529 -7.97 28.48 -44.54
C MET A 529 -7.92 30.01 -44.51
N ALA A 530 -7.06 30.60 -45.34
CA ALA A 530 -7.00 32.04 -45.43
C ALA A 530 -8.39 32.59 -45.78
N ASP A 531 -8.75 33.72 -45.19
CA ASP A 531 -10.09 34.35 -45.42
C ASP A 531 -10.44 34.55 -46.88
N GLU A 532 -9.44 34.46 -47.79
CA GLU A 532 -9.55 34.53 -49.24
C GLU A 532 -10.12 33.26 -49.88
N ASP A 533 -10.05 32.09 -49.19
CA ASP A 533 -10.52 30.79 -49.69
C ASP A 533 -11.93 30.43 -49.21
N ILE A 534 -12.53 31.29 -48.36
CA ILE A 534 -13.91 31.11 -47.90
C ILE A 534 -14.87 31.62 -48.98
N ASP A 535 -15.36 30.68 -49.83
CA ASP A 535 -16.37 30.97 -50.82
C ASP A 535 -17.68 31.42 -50.08
N GLN A 536 -17.90 32.74 -50.03
CA GLN A 536 -19.09 33.33 -49.45
C GLN A 536 -20.29 33.03 -50.36
N ALA A 537 -20.92 31.86 -50.17
CA ALA A 537 -22.19 31.55 -50.83
C ALA A 537 -23.24 32.59 -50.43
N LYS A 538 -23.53 33.50 -51.35
CA LYS A 538 -24.62 34.47 -51.17
C LYS A 538 -25.93 33.72 -50.99
N ILE A 539 -26.50 33.80 -49.79
CA ILE A 539 -27.84 33.29 -49.51
C ILE A 539 -28.85 34.14 -50.30
N VAL A 540 -29.32 33.62 -51.44
CA VAL A 540 -30.43 34.22 -52.20
C VAL A 540 -31.73 33.88 -51.48
N ARG A 541 -32.31 34.86 -50.78
CA ARG A 541 -33.62 34.70 -50.19
C ARG A 541 -34.64 34.62 -51.32
N ALA A 542 -35.38 33.52 -51.47
CA ALA A 542 -36.53 33.40 -52.37
C ALA A 542 -37.62 34.40 -51.94
N LYS A 543 -38.01 35.26 -52.86
CA LYS A 543 -39.20 36.14 -52.68
C LYS A 543 -40.41 35.25 -52.59
N LYS A 544 -41.16 35.34 -51.48
CA LYS A 544 -42.50 34.80 -51.40
C LYS A 544 -43.37 35.58 -52.38
N GLY A 545 -44.01 34.88 -53.36
CA GLY A 545 -45.13 35.36 -54.17
C GLY A 545 -46.43 35.24 -53.40
#